data_213b4b28fa4806ecd9cc6b6f9a758e50
#
_entry.id   213b4b28fa4806ecd9cc6b6f9a758e50
#
_cell.length_a   1.000
_cell.length_b   1.000
_cell.length_c   1.000
_cell.angle_alpha   90.00
_cell.angle_beta   90.00
_cell.angle_gamma   90.00
#
_symmetry.space_group_name_H-M   'P 1'
#
loop_
_entity.id
_entity.type
_entity.pdbx_description
1 polymer ?
#
loop_
_entity_poly.entity_id
_entity_poly.type
_entity_poly.pdbx_seq_one_letter_code
_entity_poly.pdbx_strand_id
1 'polypeptide(L)'
;MHGENIEIRGITLLDGGSWHIVPVACKNVLIEDVNVLGKVITGDGVDIVGCENVVLRNCFIRANDDCISIKAVEFQDPSGCTDVKHILVEDCLFWNAEFGNTLEIGYETRCDEITDVVFRNCDVVHCQYEGNQSGGVLTIHNADRA
;
A
#
# COMPACT_ATOMS: atom_id res chain seq x y z
N MET A 1 -6.28 12.05 -7.30
CA MET A 1 -7.33 12.03 -6.25
C MET A 1 -8.69 11.98 -6.93
N HIS A 2 -9.59 11.14 -6.44
CA HIS A 2 -10.94 10.91 -6.99
C HIS A 2 -10.98 10.43 -8.45
N GLY A 3 -10.11 9.49 -8.79
CA GLY A 3 -10.10 8.87 -10.11
C GLY A 3 -10.93 7.59 -10.17
N GLU A 4 -11.44 7.27 -11.36
CA GLU A 4 -12.14 6.00 -11.61
C GLU A 4 -11.56 5.29 -12.84
N ASN A 5 -11.59 3.95 -12.80
CA ASN A 5 -11.13 3.09 -13.91
C ASN A 5 -9.67 3.39 -14.30
N ILE A 6 -8.78 3.29 -13.31
CA ILE A 6 -7.35 3.58 -13.46
C ILE A 6 -6.60 2.28 -13.72
N GLU A 7 -5.71 2.30 -14.70
CA GLU A 7 -4.78 1.19 -14.98
C GLU A 7 -3.34 1.69 -14.97
N ILE A 8 -2.49 1.02 -14.21
CA ILE A 8 -1.03 1.21 -14.16
C ILE A 8 -0.40 -0.13 -14.49
N ARG A 9 0.27 -0.25 -15.63
CA ARG A 9 0.79 -1.53 -16.10
C ARG A 9 2.18 -1.44 -16.72
N GLY A 10 2.97 -2.50 -16.51
CA GLY A 10 4.21 -2.75 -17.26
C GLY A 10 5.28 -1.69 -17.09
N ILE A 11 5.38 -1.07 -15.93
CA ILE A 11 6.35 -0.02 -15.67
C ILE A 11 7.30 -0.40 -14.53
N THR A 12 8.47 0.23 -14.53
CA THR A 12 9.42 0.17 -13.43
C THR A 12 9.61 1.57 -12.84
N LEU A 13 9.43 1.69 -11.54
CA LEU A 13 9.64 2.90 -10.76
C LEU A 13 10.92 2.75 -9.94
N LEU A 14 11.83 3.69 -10.08
CA LEU A 14 13.11 3.68 -9.40
C LEU A 14 13.27 4.94 -8.55
N ASP A 15 13.56 4.74 -7.26
CA ASP A 15 13.93 5.81 -6.33
C ASP A 15 12.97 7.01 -6.33
N GLY A 16 11.70 6.79 -6.11
CA GLY A 16 10.72 7.86 -5.85
C GLY A 16 11.13 8.72 -4.65
N GLY A 17 10.63 9.94 -4.61
CA GLY A 17 10.98 10.89 -3.53
C GLY A 17 10.35 10.58 -2.17
N SER A 18 9.33 9.74 -2.14
CA SER A 18 8.60 9.26 -0.97
C SER A 18 7.79 8.04 -1.41
N TRP A 19 6.54 7.88 -1.03
CA TRP A 19 5.61 6.83 -1.49
C TRP A 19 5.55 6.79 -3.03
N HIS A 20 5.67 5.60 -3.63
CA HIS A 20 5.85 5.50 -5.08
C HIS A 20 4.53 5.53 -5.86
N ILE A 21 3.53 4.77 -5.44
CA ILE A 21 2.21 4.73 -6.08
C ILE A 21 1.15 4.99 -5.01
N VAL A 22 0.39 6.08 -5.19
CA VAL A 22 -0.56 6.53 -4.16
C VAL A 22 -1.93 6.83 -4.79
N PRO A 23 -2.77 5.84 -5.05
CA PRO A 23 -4.16 6.09 -5.35
C PRO A 23 -4.89 6.62 -4.11
N VAL A 24 -5.55 7.76 -4.25
CA VAL A 24 -6.30 8.42 -3.17
C VAL A 24 -7.74 8.62 -3.57
N ALA A 25 -8.67 8.08 -2.78
CA ALA A 25 -10.12 8.13 -3.01
C ALA A 25 -10.50 7.71 -4.44
N CYS A 26 -9.86 6.64 -4.93
CA CYS A 26 -10.03 6.12 -6.28
C CYS A 26 -10.92 4.87 -6.29
N LYS A 27 -11.55 4.62 -7.44
CA LYS A 27 -12.36 3.42 -7.66
C LYS A 27 -11.92 2.65 -8.90
N ASN A 28 -12.01 1.33 -8.83
CA ASN A 28 -11.65 0.42 -9.94
C ASN A 28 -10.21 0.67 -10.40
N VAL A 29 -9.26 0.39 -9.54
CA VAL A 29 -7.82 0.58 -9.81
C VAL A 29 -7.17 -0.77 -10.08
N LEU A 30 -6.45 -0.87 -11.20
CA LEU A 30 -5.61 -2.02 -11.51
C LEU A 30 -4.15 -1.59 -11.56
N ILE A 31 -3.32 -2.26 -10.77
CA ILE A 31 -1.86 -2.14 -10.79
C ILE A 31 -1.29 -3.51 -11.15
N GLU A 32 -0.69 -3.63 -12.33
CA GLU A 32 -0.30 -4.94 -12.86
C GLU A 32 1.06 -4.87 -13.57
N ASP A 33 1.87 -5.91 -13.38
CA ASP A 33 3.22 -6.00 -13.99
C ASP A 33 4.10 -4.79 -13.67
N VAL A 34 4.05 -4.32 -12.43
CA VAL A 34 4.81 -3.14 -11.99
C VAL A 34 5.96 -3.55 -11.09
N ASN A 35 7.12 -2.95 -11.33
CA ASN A 35 8.26 -3.07 -10.42
C ASN A 35 8.48 -1.74 -9.68
N VAL A 36 8.59 -1.80 -8.37
CA VAL A 36 9.00 -0.67 -7.54
C VAL A 36 10.34 -0.99 -6.90
N LEU A 37 11.32 -0.12 -7.06
CA LEU A 37 12.67 -0.25 -6.52
C LEU A 37 13.04 1.03 -5.76
N GLY A 38 12.61 1.12 -4.52
CA GLY A 38 12.78 2.28 -3.66
C GLY A 38 13.92 2.11 -2.66
N LYS A 39 14.56 3.22 -2.29
CA LYS A 39 15.60 3.26 -1.23
C LYS A 39 15.46 4.43 -0.26
N VAL A 40 14.48 5.29 -0.47
CA VAL A 40 14.22 6.43 0.42
C VAL A 40 13.59 5.92 1.71
N ILE A 41 13.96 6.50 2.86
CA ILE A 41 13.51 6.06 4.19
C ILE A 41 11.99 6.00 4.30
N THR A 42 11.28 7.00 3.79
CA THR A 42 9.81 7.06 3.75
C THR A 42 9.24 6.56 2.43
N GLY A 43 9.89 5.58 1.84
CA GLY A 43 9.62 5.12 0.49
C GLY A 43 8.75 3.87 0.48
N ASP A 44 7.45 4.03 0.74
CA ASP A 44 6.49 2.95 0.58
C ASP A 44 6.35 2.54 -0.89
N GLY A 45 5.99 1.32 -1.11
CA GLY A 45 5.75 0.81 -2.46
C GLY A 45 4.43 1.28 -3.02
N VAL A 46 3.33 0.82 -2.46
CA VAL A 46 1.97 1.20 -2.88
C VAL A 46 1.12 1.51 -1.66
N ASP A 47 0.63 2.75 -1.60
CA ASP A 47 -0.29 3.24 -0.57
C ASP A 47 -1.70 3.33 -1.10
N ILE A 48 -2.55 2.42 -0.71
CA ILE A 48 -3.97 2.40 -1.11
C ILE A 48 -4.77 3.21 -0.10
N VAL A 49 -5.09 4.45 -0.46
CA VAL A 49 -5.66 5.42 0.48
C VAL A 49 -7.13 5.68 0.18
N GLY A 50 -8.04 5.19 1.03
CA GLY A 50 -9.46 5.45 0.90
C GLY A 50 -10.04 4.99 -0.45
N CYS A 51 -9.60 3.85 -0.97
CA CYS A 51 -9.98 3.37 -2.29
C CYS A 51 -10.97 2.19 -2.24
N GLU A 52 -11.67 1.99 -3.34
CA GLU A 52 -12.62 0.90 -3.53
C GLU A 52 -12.33 0.12 -4.82
N ASN A 53 -12.40 -1.21 -4.77
CA ASN A 53 -12.14 -2.11 -5.90
C ASN A 53 -10.71 -1.93 -6.46
N VAL A 54 -9.71 -2.28 -5.69
CA VAL A 54 -8.30 -2.22 -6.10
C VAL A 54 -7.77 -3.63 -6.29
N VAL A 55 -7.15 -3.88 -7.44
CA VAL A 55 -6.40 -5.09 -7.72
C VAL A 55 -4.95 -4.72 -7.97
N LEU A 56 -4.05 -5.32 -7.19
CA LEU A 56 -2.61 -5.28 -7.41
C LEU A 56 -2.14 -6.71 -7.65
N ARG A 57 -1.52 -6.96 -8.82
CA ARG A 57 -1.07 -8.31 -9.15
C ARG A 57 0.18 -8.36 -10.02
N ASN A 58 0.89 -9.48 -9.89
CA ASN A 58 2.11 -9.75 -10.66
C ASN A 58 3.15 -8.63 -10.54
N CYS A 59 3.31 -8.08 -9.34
CA CYS A 59 4.22 -6.96 -9.07
C CYS A 59 5.43 -7.42 -8.25
N PHE A 60 6.56 -6.77 -8.49
CA PHE A 60 7.71 -6.83 -7.60
C PHE A 60 7.86 -5.49 -6.87
N ILE A 61 7.77 -5.52 -5.56
CA ILE A 61 7.87 -4.31 -4.73
C ILE A 61 9.06 -4.47 -3.77
N ARG A 62 10.10 -3.68 -4.03
CA ARG A 62 11.19 -3.47 -3.09
C ARG A 62 11.06 -2.06 -2.53
N ALA A 63 10.63 -1.96 -1.30
CA ALA A 63 10.43 -0.70 -0.59
C ALA A 63 11.39 -0.57 0.59
N ASN A 64 11.63 0.64 1.05
CA ASN A 64 12.44 0.86 2.24
C ASN A 64 11.59 1.10 3.49
N ASP A 65 10.35 1.48 3.30
CA ASP A 65 9.28 1.50 4.28
C ASP A 65 8.24 0.43 3.88
N ASP A 66 6.94 0.63 4.04
CA ASP A 66 5.94 -0.39 3.72
C ASP A 66 5.96 -0.81 2.25
N CYS A 67 5.92 -2.11 1.95
CA CYS A 67 5.72 -2.52 0.56
C CYS A 67 4.31 -2.24 0.08
N ILE A 68 3.32 -2.62 0.88
CA ILE A 68 1.90 -2.30 0.67
C ILE A 68 1.36 -1.71 1.96
N SER A 69 0.75 -0.54 1.86
CA SER A 69 0.03 0.09 2.96
C SER A 69 -1.40 0.40 2.56
N ILE A 70 -2.36 -0.07 3.35
CA ILE A 70 -3.79 0.14 3.15
C ILE A 70 -4.27 1.06 4.25
N LYS A 71 -4.58 2.29 3.90
CA LYS A 71 -4.81 3.34 4.89
C LYS A 71 -5.92 4.30 4.49
N ALA A 72 -6.36 5.10 5.44
CA ALA A 72 -7.24 6.23 5.23
C ALA A 72 -6.66 7.44 5.95
N VAL A 73 -6.15 8.38 5.19
CA VAL A 73 -5.51 9.59 5.70
C VAL A 73 -6.09 10.82 5.03
N GLU A 74 -6.29 11.86 5.82
CA GLU A 74 -6.70 13.17 5.33
C GLU A 74 -5.50 13.86 4.68
N PHE A 75 -5.38 13.78 3.36
CA PHE A 75 -4.51 14.71 2.66
C PHE A 75 -5.15 16.11 2.65
N GLN A 76 -4.94 16.93 1.68
CA GLN A 76 -5.46 18.30 1.67
C GLN A 76 -6.99 18.42 1.43
N ASP A 77 -7.69 17.31 1.29
CA ASP A 77 -9.13 17.25 1.05
C ASP A 77 -9.84 16.49 2.18
N PRO A 78 -10.63 17.14 3.01
CA PRO A 78 -11.39 16.49 4.08
C PRO A 78 -12.36 15.41 3.60
N SER A 79 -12.77 15.45 2.32
CA SER A 79 -13.58 14.39 1.71
C SER A 79 -12.77 13.15 1.32
N GLY A 80 -11.44 13.19 1.46
CA GLY A 80 -10.53 12.11 1.14
C GLY A 80 -10.45 11.00 2.20
N CYS A 81 -11.09 11.18 3.35
CA CYS A 81 -11.25 10.12 4.34
C CYS A 81 -12.39 9.18 3.94
N THR A 82 -12.19 8.40 2.92
CA THR A 82 -13.16 7.40 2.48
C THR A 82 -12.81 6.02 3.02
N ASP A 83 -13.82 5.19 3.22
CA ASP A 83 -13.65 3.79 3.56
C ASP A 83 -12.82 3.07 2.51
N VAL A 84 -12.15 2.01 2.94
CA VAL A 84 -11.38 1.14 2.05
C VAL A 84 -12.08 -0.20 1.90
N LYS A 85 -12.40 -0.57 0.65
CA LYS A 85 -13.18 -1.78 0.39
C LYS A 85 -12.70 -2.54 -0.84
N HIS A 86 -12.78 -3.86 -0.77
CA HIS A 86 -12.51 -4.75 -1.90
C HIS A 86 -11.09 -4.59 -2.46
N ILE A 87 -10.12 -4.86 -1.63
CA ILE A 87 -8.70 -4.79 -1.99
C ILE A 87 -8.16 -6.19 -2.19
N LEU A 88 -7.63 -6.46 -3.37
CA LEU A 88 -6.96 -7.72 -3.70
C LEU A 88 -5.50 -7.45 -4.07
N VAL A 89 -4.60 -8.09 -3.33
CA VAL A 89 -3.16 -8.14 -3.64
C VAL A 89 -2.80 -9.61 -3.88
N GLU A 90 -2.36 -9.93 -5.09
CA GLU A 90 -2.10 -11.31 -5.47
C GLU A 90 -0.88 -11.49 -6.37
N ASP A 91 -0.29 -12.69 -6.31
CA ASP A 91 0.81 -13.10 -7.20
C ASP A 91 1.99 -12.12 -7.21
N CYS A 92 2.32 -11.56 -6.04
CA CYS A 92 3.32 -10.52 -5.89
C CYS A 92 4.54 -11.02 -5.11
N LEU A 93 5.68 -10.38 -5.37
CA LEU A 93 6.93 -10.60 -4.67
C LEU A 93 7.33 -9.33 -3.90
N PHE A 94 7.63 -9.47 -2.61
CA PHE A 94 7.95 -8.36 -1.74
C PHE A 94 9.33 -8.45 -1.11
N TRP A 95 9.99 -7.31 -1.04
CA TRP A 95 11.23 -7.09 -0.31
C TRP A 95 11.10 -5.78 0.49
N ASN A 96 10.84 -5.89 1.78
CA ASN A 96 10.91 -4.74 2.68
C ASN A 96 12.34 -4.61 3.21
N ALA A 97 12.98 -3.45 3.02
CA ALA A 97 14.42 -3.31 3.21
C ALA A 97 14.84 -2.96 4.64
N GLU A 98 14.37 -1.85 5.21
CA GLU A 98 14.91 -1.36 6.49
C GLU A 98 13.84 -0.92 7.49
N PHE A 99 12.75 -0.32 7.03
CA PHE A 99 11.71 0.27 7.86
C PHE A 99 10.33 -0.30 7.52
N GLY A 100 9.32 0.05 8.30
CA GLY A 100 7.94 -0.31 8.04
C GLY A 100 7.65 -1.81 8.02
N ASN A 101 6.69 -2.20 7.23
CA ASN A 101 6.17 -3.55 7.16
C ASN A 101 6.11 -4.04 5.71
N THR A 102 5.98 -5.33 5.49
CA THR A 102 5.76 -5.79 4.11
C THR A 102 4.33 -5.53 3.67
N LEU A 103 3.37 -5.92 4.50
CA LEU A 103 1.93 -5.76 4.23
C LEU A 103 1.30 -5.10 5.46
N GLU A 104 0.81 -3.88 5.31
CA GLU A 104 0.19 -3.15 6.42
C GLU A 104 -1.24 -2.77 6.12
N ILE A 105 -2.11 -2.95 7.09
CA ILE A 105 -3.42 -2.29 7.19
C ILE A 105 -3.29 -1.23 8.27
N GLY A 106 -3.25 0.01 7.87
CA GLY A 106 -2.90 1.16 8.69
C GLY A 106 -1.68 1.90 8.10
N TYR A 107 -0.93 2.66 8.80
CA TYR A 107 -1.08 3.11 10.20
C TYR A 107 -2.31 4.02 10.41
N GLU A 108 -2.52 4.95 9.48
CA GLU A 108 -3.63 5.90 9.51
C GLU A 108 -4.94 5.23 9.07
N THR A 109 -5.93 5.31 9.94
CA THR A 109 -7.24 4.66 9.74
C THR A 109 -8.40 5.62 10.00
N ARG A 110 -8.37 6.81 9.37
CA ARG A 110 -9.39 7.85 9.54
C ARG A 110 -10.62 7.64 8.66
N CYS A 111 -11.26 6.49 8.84
CA CYS A 111 -12.49 6.12 8.13
C CYS A 111 -13.44 5.40 9.08
N ASP A 112 -14.59 4.99 8.58
CA ASP A 112 -15.54 4.19 9.37
C ASP A 112 -15.21 2.69 9.27
N GLU A 113 -14.67 2.24 8.11
CA GLU A 113 -14.28 0.83 7.94
C GLU A 113 -13.16 0.61 6.89
N ILE A 114 -12.34 -0.40 7.13
CA ILE A 114 -11.45 -1.03 6.15
C ILE A 114 -11.87 -2.49 6.06
N THR A 115 -12.43 -2.90 4.92
CA THR A 115 -13.06 -4.22 4.78
C THR A 115 -12.67 -4.94 3.49
N ASP A 116 -12.82 -6.25 3.50
CA ASP A 116 -12.60 -7.12 2.34
C ASP A 116 -11.21 -6.93 1.71
N VAL A 117 -10.19 -7.07 2.55
CA VAL A 117 -8.78 -7.01 2.16
C VAL A 117 -8.24 -8.43 2.05
N VAL A 118 -7.72 -8.78 0.89
CA VAL A 118 -7.19 -10.12 0.59
C VAL A 118 -5.76 -10.03 0.09
N PHE A 119 -4.85 -10.70 0.79
CA PHE A 119 -3.51 -11.00 0.30
C PHE A 119 -3.44 -12.50 -0.02
N ARG A 120 -3.07 -12.87 -1.25
CA ARG A 120 -2.95 -14.28 -1.63
C ARG A 120 -1.83 -14.55 -2.63
N ASN A 121 -1.25 -15.73 -2.58
CA ASN A 121 -0.18 -16.18 -3.48
C ASN A 121 0.99 -15.18 -3.55
N CYS A 122 1.34 -14.58 -2.42
CA CYS A 122 2.40 -13.59 -2.34
C CYS A 122 3.62 -14.19 -1.64
N ASP A 123 4.80 -13.87 -2.14
CA ASP A 123 6.06 -14.24 -1.51
C ASP A 123 6.71 -13.03 -0.86
N VAL A 124 7.14 -13.18 0.38
CA VAL A 124 7.96 -12.20 1.09
C VAL A 124 9.35 -12.76 1.25
N VAL A 125 10.29 -12.28 0.43
CA VAL A 125 11.67 -12.81 0.42
C VAL A 125 12.58 -12.10 1.40
N HIS A 126 12.18 -10.93 1.87
CA HIS A 126 12.89 -10.19 2.90
C HIS A 126 11.94 -9.24 3.63
N CYS A 127 12.06 -9.19 4.94
CA CYS A 127 11.41 -8.20 5.76
C CYS A 127 12.36 -7.89 6.92
N GLN A 128 12.88 -6.68 6.91
CA GLN A 128 13.73 -6.18 7.98
C GLN A 128 12.99 -5.05 8.68
N TYR A 129 12.75 -5.24 9.95
CA TYR A 129 12.16 -4.24 10.82
C TYR A 129 13.26 -3.62 11.66
N GLU A 130 13.28 -2.30 11.73
CA GLU A 130 14.20 -1.57 12.60
C GLU A 130 13.43 -0.56 13.49
N GLY A 131 13.48 -0.74 14.78
CA GLY A 131 12.99 0.24 15.75
C GLY A 131 12.00 -0.29 16.78
N ASN A 132 11.30 0.64 17.43
CA ASN A 132 10.42 0.39 18.57
C ASN A 132 8.95 0.17 18.22
N GLN A 133 8.61 0.12 16.94
CA GLN A 133 7.26 -0.16 16.49
C GLN A 133 7.05 -1.68 16.43
N SER A 134 5.84 -2.12 16.65
CA SER A 134 5.45 -3.50 16.42
C SER A 134 5.32 -3.73 14.91
N GLY A 135 6.40 -4.08 14.26
CA GLY A 135 6.46 -4.35 12.84
C GLY A 135 6.51 -5.84 12.51
N GLY A 136 6.28 -6.18 11.27
CA GLY A 136 6.32 -7.55 10.79
C GLY A 136 6.02 -7.71 9.32
N VAL A 137 5.88 -8.97 8.91
CA VAL A 137 5.52 -9.28 7.53
C VAL A 137 4.08 -8.82 7.23
N LEU A 138 3.16 -9.07 8.15
CA LEU A 138 1.78 -8.60 8.09
C LEU A 138 1.41 -7.93 9.39
N THR A 139 0.99 -6.68 9.31
CA THR A 139 0.58 -5.87 10.45
C THR A 139 -0.77 -5.23 10.24
N ILE A 140 -1.51 -5.07 11.32
CA ILE A 140 -2.78 -4.37 11.34
C ILE A 140 -2.71 -3.37 12.50
N HIS A 141 -2.62 -2.10 12.16
CA HIS A 141 -2.60 -1.00 13.11
C HIS A 141 -3.83 -0.11 12.93
N ASN A 142 -4.69 -0.09 13.91
CA ASN A 142 -5.77 0.90 13.96
C ASN A 142 -5.33 2.05 14.87
N ALA A 143 -4.67 3.04 14.29
CA ALA A 143 -4.10 4.15 15.04
C ALA A 143 -5.06 5.34 15.22
N ASP A 144 -6.10 5.42 14.42
CA ASP A 144 -7.12 6.47 14.53
C ASP A 144 -8.48 5.86 14.88
N ARG A 145 -9.27 5.52 13.85
CA ARG A 145 -10.58 4.85 13.98
C ARG A 145 -10.93 4.14 12.68
N ALA A 146 -11.32 2.91 12.76
CA ALA A 146 -11.97 2.14 11.70
C ALA A 146 -12.67 0.93 12.32
#